data_47d320d2e24d27f9364abaaf68dfe498
#
_entry.id   47d320d2e24d27f9364abaaf68dfe498
#
_cell.length_a   1.000
_cell.length_b   1.000
_cell.length_c   1.000
_cell.angle_alpha   90.00
_cell.angle_beta   90.00
_cell.angle_gamma   90.00
#
_symmetry.space_group_name_H-M   'P 1'
#
loop_
_entity.id
_entity.type
_entity.pdbx_description
1 polymer ?
#
loop_
_entity_poly.entity_id
_entity_poly.type
_entity_poly.pdbx_seq_one_letter_code
_entity_poly.pdbx_strand_id
1 'polypeptide(L)'
;MKLPRKFNSDFSLLKNNSLKLNYSSDLFVSCNNEEDLFLIHNFLKDNKLNYWIIGDGTNIILKNNLKGLVIKNNLKGISFYQNSMTAGAGELWDDIVTSSLDNNLYGLENLSGIPGSVGASPIQNIGAYGSEISDFVEYVETFNLKKGRYEVFSKSACNFSYRDSIFKKKPNLLVTKICLNLSQKFKANTYYEALPKKVLDAREQRKNILTIRSQKLPNHKKIPNVGSFFKNPIISESKLKKLISAFP
;
A
#
# COMPACT_ATOMS: atom_id res chain seq x y z
N MET A 1 -33.58 1.14 -2.99
CA MET A 1 -32.40 0.42 -3.50
C MET A 1 -32.35 -0.95 -2.84
N LYS A 2 -32.36 -2.05 -3.60
CA LYS A 2 -32.21 -3.41 -3.04
C LYS A 2 -30.71 -3.66 -2.83
N LEU A 3 -30.30 -3.82 -1.57
CA LEU A 3 -28.92 -4.00 -1.21
C LEU A 3 -28.48 -5.46 -1.44
N PRO A 4 -27.38 -5.75 -2.17
CA PRO A 4 -26.85 -7.11 -2.28
C PRO A 4 -26.41 -7.65 -0.91
N ARG A 5 -26.55 -8.97 -0.69
CA ARG A 5 -26.29 -9.62 0.63
C ARG A 5 -24.89 -9.36 1.21
N LYS A 6 -23.88 -9.11 0.36
CA LYS A 6 -22.49 -8.85 0.79
C LYS A 6 -22.25 -7.40 1.26
N PHE A 7 -23.23 -6.51 1.07
CA PHE A 7 -23.10 -5.10 1.44
C PHE A 7 -23.69 -4.87 2.83
N ASN A 8 -23.01 -4.05 3.62
CA ASN A 8 -23.46 -3.66 4.95
C ASN A 8 -23.81 -2.16 4.93
N SER A 9 -24.94 -1.78 5.55
CA SER A 9 -25.33 -0.38 5.77
C SER A 9 -24.81 0.12 7.11
N ASP A 10 -24.62 1.44 7.23
CA ASP A 10 -24.21 2.14 8.46
C ASP A 10 -23.00 1.49 9.15
N PHE A 11 -21.99 1.18 8.33
CA PHE A 11 -20.85 0.35 8.74
C PHE A 11 -19.79 1.19 9.49
N SER A 12 -19.43 0.76 10.71
CA SER A 12 -18.36 1.38 11.48
C SER A 12 -16.97 1.10 10.87
N LEU A 13 -16.23 2.16 10.59
CA LEU A 13 -14.86 2.11 10.08
C LEU A 13 -13.79 2.10 11.19
N LEU A 14 -14.17 2.02 12.46
CA LEU A 14 -13.28 2.02 13.62
C LEU A 14 -12.15 0.96 13.51
N LYS A 15 -12.48 -0.23 12.99
CA LYS A 15 -11.52 -1.32 12.79
C LYS A 15 -10.80 -1.26 11.43
N ASN A 16 -11.17 -0.34 10.56
CA ASN A 16 -10.65 -0.22 9.20
C ASN A 16 -9.75 1.01 9.00
N ASN A 17 -9.30 1.64 10.10
CA ASN A 17 -8.29 2.68 10.09
C ASN A 17 -7.40 2.58 11.32
N SER A 18 -6.09 2.81 11.15
CA SER A 18 -5.09 2.65 12.21
C SER A 18 -5.12 3.76 13.26
N LEU A 19 -5.74 4.90 12.97
CA LEU A 19 -5.98 5.97 13.96
C LEU A 19 -7.14 5.66 14.91
N LYS A 20 -7.91 4.58 14.65
CA LYS A 20 -9.10 4.22 15.45
C LYS A 20 -10.13 5.34 15.53
N LEU A 21 -10.25 6.11 14.45
CA LEU A 21 -11.29 7.15 14.34
C LEU A 21 -12.66 6.48 14.21
N ASN A 22 -13.59 6.89 15.05
CA ASN A 22 -14.94 6.33 15.10
C ASN A 22 -15.87 7.04 14.11
N TYR A 23 -15.63 6.76 12.82
CA TYR A 23 -16.50 7.18 11.72
C TYR A 23 -17.14 5.97 11.06
N SER A 24 -18.21 6.20 10.32
CA SER A 24 -18.97 5.19 9.58
C SER A 24 -19.01 5.49 8.08
N SER A 25 -19.46 4.51 7.29
CA SER A 25 -19.85 4.70 5.89
C SER A 25 -21.31 4.31 5.70
N ASP A 26 -22.00 4.96 4.74
CA ASP A 26 -23.37 4.60 4.41
C ASP A 26 -23.44 3.12 3.97
N LEU A 27 -22.48 2.70 3.16
CA LEU A 27 -22.35 1.33 2.68
C LEU A 27 -20.90 0.85 2.78
N PHE A 28 -20.77 -0.47 3.00
CA PHE A 28 -19.46 -1.14 3.04
C PHE A 28 -19.54 -2.50 2.35
N VAL A 29 -18.48 -2.85 1.61
CA VAL A 29 -18.29 -4.18 1.04
C VAL A 29 -16.83 -4.62 1.11
N SER A 30 -16.59 -5.88 1.44
CA SER A 30 -15.27 -6.50 1.30
C SER A 30 -15.19 -7.19 -0.06
N CYS A 31 -14.21 -6.81 -0.87
CA CYS A 31 -13.92 -7.43 -2.17
C CYS A 31 -12.88 -8.53 -1.96
N ASN A 32 -13.30 -9.80 -2.02
CA ASN A 32 -12.47 -10.96 -1.71
C ASN A 32 -12.11 -11.80 -2.94
N ASN A 33 -12.85 -11.66 -4.03
CA ASN A 33 -12.67 -12.45 -5.26
C ASN A 33 -13.16 -11.69 -6.50
N GLU A 34 -13.03 -12.30 -7.65
CA GLU A 34 -13.41 -11.72 -8.95
C GLU A 34 -14.91 -11.44 -9.05
N GLU A 35 -15.76 -12.31 -8.51
CA GLU A 35 -17.21 -12.11 -8.53
C GLU A 35 -17.61 -10.83 -7.79
N ASP A 36 -16.91 -10.53 -6.69
CA ASP A 36 -17.14 -9.30 -5.93
C ASP A 36 -16.78 -8.04 -6.74
N LEU A 37 -15.75 -8.10 -7.61
CA LEU A 37 -15.38 -6.98 -8.49
C LEU A 37 -16.53 -6.64 -9.46
N PHE A 38 -17.09 -7.63 -10.11
CA PHE A 38 -18.22 -7.42 -11.04
C PHE A 38 -19.50 -7.02 -10.30
N LEU A 39 -19.76 -7.60 -9.13
CA LEU A 39 -20.88 -7.21 -8.27
C LEU A 39 -20.80 -5.73 -7.89
N ILE A 40 -19.62 -5.27 -7.46
CA ILE A 40 -19.35 -3.86 -7.08
C ILE A 40 -19.48 -2.94 -8.30
N HIS A 41 -18.92 -3.33 -9.45
CA HIS A 41 -19.03 -2.56 -10.69
C HIS A 41 -20.49 -2.35 -11.08
N ASN A 42 -21.29 -3.43 -11.17
CA ASN A 42 -22.70 -3.36 -11.54
C ASN A 42 -23.47 -2.49 -10.55
N PHE A 43 -23.25 -2.68 -9.24
CA PHE A 43 -23.90 -1.89 -8.22
C PHE A 43 -23.59 -0.40 -8.33
N LEU A 44 -22.33 -0.01 -8.56
CA LEU A 44 -21.92 1.40 -8.74
C LEU A 44 -22.49 2.00 -10.03
N LYS A 45 -22.56 1.22 -11.11
CA LYS A 45 -23.13 1.64 -12.40
C LYS A 45 -24.61 1.99 -12.25
N ASP A 46 -25.37 1.15 -11.53
CA ASP A 46 -26.81 1.34 -11.36
C ASP A 46 -27.17 2.45 -10.38
N ASN A 47 -26.33 2.70 -9.37
CA ASN A 47 -26.68 3.59 -8.26
C ASN A 47 -25.91 4.94 -8.25
N LYS A 48 -24.86 5.13 -9.08
CA LYS A 48 -24.08 6.37 -9.21
C LYS A 48 -23.60 6.96 -7.88
N LEU A 49 -23.14 6.11 -6.97
CA LEU A 49 -22.68 6.50 -5.64
C LEU A 49 -21.22 6.97 -5.65
N ASN A 50 -20.87 7.84 -4.73
CA ASN A 50 -19.48 8.07 -4.36
C ASN A 50 -18.92 6.78 -3.74
N TYR A 51 -17.63 6.53 -3.94
CA TYR A 51 -16.98 5.37 -3.35
C TYR A 51 -15.52 5.64 -2.99
N TRP A 52 -15.01 4.86 -2.06
CA TRP A 52 -13.62 4.88 -1.60
C TRP A 52 -13.09 3.45 -1.58
N ILE A 53 -11.93 3.23 -2.17
CA ILE A 53 -11.20 1.98 -2.10
C ILE A 53 -10.22 2.11 -0.94
N ILE A 54 -10.28 1.20 0.02
CA ILE A 54 -9.35 1.15 1.13
C ILE A 54 -8.59 -0.17 1.17
N GLY A 55 -7.33 -0.10 1.54
CA GLY A 55 -6.54 -1.26 1.95
C GLY A 55 -6.69 -1.51 3.46
N ASP A 56 -5.58 -1.62 4.16
CA ASP A 56 -5.56 -1.87 5.61
C ASP A 56 -5.76 -0.61 6.47
N GLY A 57 -5.96 0.55 5.84
CA GLY A 57 -6.28 1.81 6.51
C GLY A 57 -5.14 2.40 7.34
N THR A 58 -3.89 2.04 7.05
CA THR A 58 -2.71 2.42 7.86
C THR A 58 -2.11 3.77 7.49
N ASN A 59 -2.57 4.39 6.39
CA ASN A 59 -2.09 5.70 5.94
C ASN A 59 -3.24 6.58 5.41
N ILE A 60 -4.38 6.57 6.11
CA ILE A 60 -5.55 7.40 5.81
C ILE A 60 -6.01 8.14 7.06
N ILE A 61 -6.58 9.34 6.87
CA ILE A 61 -7.22 10.12 7.91
C ILE A 61 -8.67 10.36 7.51
N LEU A 62 -9.60 9.76 8.24
CA LEU A 62 -11.02 10.03 8.09
C LEU A 62 -11.34 11.34 8.77
N LYS A 63 -12.01 12.26 8.07
CA LYS A 63 -12.42 13.57 8.61
C LYS A 63 -13.88 13.59 9.09
N ASN A 64 -14.70 12.68 8.55
CA ASN A 64 -16.13 12.56 8.84
C ASN A 64 -16.63 11.19 8.39
N ASN A 65 -17.92 10.92 8.58
CA ASN A 65 -18.61 9.78 8.00
C ASN A 65 -18.58 9.87 6.47
N LEU A 66 -18.36 8.73 5.80
CA LEU A 66 -18.24 8.64 4.35
C LEU A 66 -19.63 8.41 3.73
N LYS A 67 -20.10 9.40 2.96
CA LYS A 67 -21.42 9.35 2.28
C LYS A 67 -21.31 8.60 0.95
N GLY A 68 -21.50 7.26 1.01
CA GLY A 68 -21.43 6.36 -0.14
C GLY A 68 -20.85 5.00 0.22
N LEU A 69 -20.21 4.33 -0.73
CA LEU A 69 -19.69 2.97 -0.60
C LEU A 69 -18.21 2.95 -0.24
N VAL A 70 -17.84 2.29 0.84
CA VAL A 70 -16.45 1.92 1.13
C VAL A 70 -16.20 0.49 0.66
N ILE A 71 -15.18 0.31 -0.17
CA ILE A 71 -14.74 -0.96 -0.74
C ILE A 71 -13.44 -1.35 -0.05
N LYS A 72 -13.46 -2.36 0.82
CA LYS A 72 -12.27 -2.95 1.40
C LYS A 72 -11.67 -3.93 0.39
N ASN A 73 -10.48 -3.63 -0.10
CA ASN A 73 -9.76 -4.52 -0.98
C ASN A 73 -9.11 -5.65 -0.18
N ASN A 74 -9.60 -6.86 -0.35
CA ASN A 74 -9.15 -8.05 0.38
C ASN A 74 -8.84 -9.22 -0.56
N LEU A 75 -8.46 -8.93 -1.81
CA LEU A 75 -8.05 -9.93 -2.79
C LEU A 75 -6.74 -10.58 -2.37
N LYS A 76 -6.78 -11.90 -2.12
CA LYS A 76 -5.66 -12.67 -1.59
C LYS A 76 -4.99 -13.53 -2.67
N GLY A 77 -3.82 -14.06 -2.33
CA GLY A 77 -3.05 -15.01 -3.10
C GLY A 77 -1.62 -14.56 -3.36
N ILE A 78 -0.69 -15.48 -3.20
CA ILE A 78 0.73 -15.26 -3.51
C ILE A 78 1.17 -16.40 -4.41
N SER A 79 1.87 -16.08 -5.48
CA SER A 79 2.47 -17.06 -6.38
C SER A 79 3.88 -16.65 -6.79
N PHE A 80 4.71 -17.63 -7.08
CA PHE A 80 6.10 -17.46 -7.48
C PHE A 80 6.33 -18.15 -8.82
N TYR A 81 7.06 -17.47 -9.69
CA TYR A 81 7.53 -18.03 -10.94
C TYR A 81 8.93 -17.49 -11.24
N GLN A 82 9.95 -18.36 -11.22
CA GLN A 82 11.36 -17.98 -11.34
C GLN A 82 11.75 -16.89 -10.33
N ASN A 83 12.07 -15.68 -10.80
CA ASN A 83 12.41 -14.51 -10.00
C ASN A 83 11.24 -13.54 -9.82
N SER A 84 10.05 -13.89 -10.28
CA SER A 84 8.85 -13.08 -10.13
C SER A 84 7.97 -13.56 -8.99
N MET A 85 7.47 -12.62 -8.19
CA MET A 85 6.49 -12.83 -7.15
C MET A 85 5.23 -12.03 -7.48
N THR A 86 4.09 -12.71 -7.58
CA THR A 86 2.79 -12.05 -7.75
C THR A 86 2.01 -12.13 -6.45
N ALA A 87 1.53 -10.99 -5.96
CA ALA A 87 0.79 -10.90 -4.71
C ALA A 87 -0.54 -10.16 -4.90
N GLY A 88 -1.61 -10.73 -4.35
CA GLY A 88 -2.95 -10.15 -4.30
C GLY A 88 -2.98 -8.87 -3.45
N ALA A 89 -3.79 -7.92 -3.87
CA ALA A 89 -3.83 -6.58 -3.30
C ALA A 89 -4.22 -6.53 -1.82
N GLY A 90 -4.94 -7.51 -1.32
CA GLY A 90 -5.34 -7.63 0.09
C GLY A 90 -4.30 -8.32 0.98
N GLU A 91 -3.17 -8.82 0.45
CA GLU A 91 -2.08 -9.34 1.28
C GLU A 91 -1.45 -8.22 2.11
N LEU A 92 -0.92 -8.56 3.29
CA LEU A 92 -0.15 -7.61 4.08
C LEU A 92 1.23 -7.43 3.46
N TRP A 93 1.68 -6.19 3.37
CA TRP A 93 2.97 -5.88 2.75
C TRP A 93 4.14 -6.60 3.40
N ASP A 94 4.21 -6.59 4.74
CA ASP A 94 5.32 -7.20 5.46
C ASP A 94 5.32 -8.75 5.39
N ASP A 95 4.15 -9.35 5.18
CA ASP A 95 4.03 -10.81 4.98
C ASP A 95 4.62 -11.21 3.61
N ILE A 96 4.41 -10.41 2.55
CA ILE A 96 5.03 -10.70 1.25
C ILE A 96 6.54 -10.47 1.27
N VAL A 97 7.05 -9.51 2.05
CA VAL A 97 8.50 -9.36 2.26
C VAL A 97 9.08 -10.61 2.93
N THR A 98 8.41 -11.15 3.94
CA THR A 98 8.83 -12.39 4.60
C THR A 98 8.75 -13.58 3.63
N SER A 99 7.65 -13.70 2.91
CA SER A 99 7.43 -14.77 1.93
C SER A 99 8.46 -14.76 0.80
N SER A 100 8.91 -13.58 0.35
CA SER A 100 9.97 -13.48 -0.66
C SER A 100 11.31 -14.06 -0.14
N LEU A 101 11.67 -13.74 1.11
CA LEU A 101 12.87 -14.26 1.75
C LEU A 101 12.83 -15.79 1.95
N ASP A 102 11.65 -16.32 2.31
CA ASP A 102 11.45 -17.76 2.48
C ASP A 102 11.56 -18.52 1.16
N ASN A 103 11.34 -17.83 0.03
CA ASN A 103 11.52 -18.36 -1.32
C ASN A 103 12.88 -17.98 -1.96
N ASN A 104 13.84 -17.46 -1.17
CA ASN A 104 15.16 -17.02 -1.64
C ASN A 104 15.08 -15.96 -2.76
N LEU A 105 14.10 -15.08 -2.67
CA LEU A 105 13.93 -13.92 -3.55
C LEU A 105 14.17 -12.62 -2.76
N TYR A 106 15.12 -11.83 -3.23
CA TYR A 106 15.70 -10.70 -2.50
C TYR A 106 15.43 -9.36 -3.19
N GLY A 107 15.47 -8.28 -2.39
CA GLY A 107 15.32 -6.89 -2.81
C GLY A 107 14.35 -6.11 -1.94
N LEU A 108 13.38 -6.77 -1.31
CA LEU A 108 12.34 -6.09 -0.52
C LEU A 108 12.77 -5.78 0.94
N GLU A 109 13.97 -6.15 1.36
CA GLU A 109 14.43 -6.11 2.75
C GLU A 109 14.29 -4.72 3.36
N ASN A 110 14.67 -3.66 2.61
CA ASN A 110 14.60 -2.27 3.07
C ASN A 110 13.16 -1.75 3.20
N LEU A 111 12.19 -2.42 2.59
CA LEU A 111 10.77 -2.11 2.70
C LEU A 111 10.07 -2.91 3.81
N SER A 112 10.82 -3.64 4.65
CA SER A 112 10.30 -4.42 5.77
C SER A 112 9.58 -3.57 6.80
N GLY A 113 8.53 -4.13 7.39
CA GLY A 113 7.77 -3.50 8.48
C GLY A 113 6.94 -2.28 8.05
N ILE A 114 6.81 -1.97 6.76
CA ILE A 114 5.85 -0.97 6.29
C ILE A 114 4.44 -1.53 6.51
N PRO A 115 3.58 -0.87 7.31
CA PRO A 115 2.24 -1.37 7.56
C PRO A 115 1.33 -1.10 6.35
N GLY A 116 0.37 -1.99 6.13
CA GLY A 116 -0.64 -1.85 5.08
C GLY A 116 -0.69 -3.01 4.11
N SER A 117 -1.58 -2.90 3.13
CA SER A 117 -1.82 -3.94 2.13
C SER A 117 -1.00 -3.71 0.86
N VAL A 118 -0.73 -4.81 0.14
CA VAL A 118 -0.02 -4.83 -1.13
C VAL A 118 -0.66 -3.88 -2.14
N GLY A 119 -2.00 -3.88 -2.30
CA GLY A 119 -2.69 -3.02 -3.27
C GLY A 119 -2.59 -1.52 -2.96
N ALA A 120 -2.28 -1.14 -1.71
CA ALA A 120 -2.04 0.25 -1.35
C ALA A 120 -0.60 0.70 -1.68
N SER A 121 0.33 -0.23 -1.84
CA SER A 121 1.75 0.06 -2.00
C SER A 121 2.10 0.83 -3.28
N PRO A 122 1.53 0.56 -4.48
CA PRO A 122 1.83 1.31 -5.70
C PRO A 122 1.14 2.66 -5.76
N ILE A 123 0.09 2.90 -4.93
CA ILE A 123 -0.68 4.15 -4.99
C ILE A 123 0.24 5.37 -4.75
N GLN A 124 1.10 5.27 -3.78
CA GLN A 124 2.05 6.33 -3.42
C GLN A 124 3.51 5.89 -3.53
N ASN A 125 3.79 4.83 -4.32
CA ASN A 125 5.16 4.35 -4.49
C ASN A 125 5.85 4.21 -3.13
N ILE A 126 5.39 3.27 -2.28
CA ILE A 126 5.95 3.14 -0.93
C ILE A 126 7.46 3.02 -0.98
N GLY A 127 8.13 3.65 -0.03
CA GLY A 127 9.59 3.62 0.02
C GLY A 127 10.12 3.92 1.42
N ALA A 128 11.23 3.28 1.74
CA ALA A 128 11.95 3.44 2.99
C ALA A 128 13.41 3.04 2.79
N TYR A 129 14.31 3.65 3.58
CA TYR A 129 15.71 3.27 3.67
C TYR A 129 16.44 3.13 2.32
N GLY A 130 16.18 4.07 1.40
CA GLY A 130 16.85 4.12 0.09
C GLY A 130 16.31 3.12 -0.94
N SER A 131 15.10 2.60 -0.74
CA SER A 131 14.40 1.72 -1.68
C SER A 131 12.95 2.14 -1.85
N GLU A 132 12.39 1.94 -3.04
CA GLU A 132 10.98 2.17 -3.36
C GLU A 132 10.39 0.93 -4.04
N ILE A 133 9.07 0.73 -3.94
CA ILE A 133 8.42 -0.42 -4.59
C ILE A 133 8.62 -0.39 -6.10
N SER A 134 8.67 0.80 -6.70
CA SER A 134 8.95 0.98 -8.13
C SER A 134 10.27 0.33 -8.59
N ASP A 135 11.25 0.10 -7.70
CA ASP A 135 12.49 -0.58 -8.06
C ASP A 135 12.23 -2.02 -8.52
N PHE A 136 11.17 -2.64 -8.00
CA PHE A 136 10.86 -4.05 -8.14
C PHE A 136 9.61 -4.34 -8.97
N VAL A 137 8.69 -3.39 -9.15
CA VAL A 137 7.44 -3.60 -9.90
C VAL A 137 7.75 -3.97 -11.34
N GLU A 138 7.21 -5.09 -11.79
CA GLU A 138 7.14 -5.49 -13.20
C GLU A 138 5.87 -4.99 -13.83
N TYR A 139 4.71 -5.28 -13.22
CA TYR A 139 3.42 -4.73 -13.59
C TYR A 139 2.46 -4.64 -12.40
N VAL A 140 1.43 -3.81 -12.56
CA VAL A 140 0.28 -3.72 -11.65
C VAL A 140 -0.98 -4.05 -12.44
N GLU A 141 -1.74 -5.03 -11.97
CA GLU A 141 -3.07 -5.32 -12.51
C GLU A 141 -4.12 -4.60 -11.68
N THR A 142 -5.10 -4.05 -12.36
CA THR A 142 -6.22 -3.33 -11.75
C THR A 142 -7.53 -3.77 -12.35
N PHE A 143 -8.61 -3.62 -11.61
CA PHE A 143 -9.97 -3.67 -12.14
C PHE A 143 -10.53 -2.26 -12.20
N ASN A 144 -10.94 -1.83 -13.39
CA ASN A 144 -11.53 -0.52 -13.60
C ASN A 144 -13.02 -0.55 -13.22
N LEU A 145 -13.36 -0.03 -12.05
CA LEU A 145 -14.72 -0.02 -11.52
C LEU A 145 -15.75 0.73 -12.39
N LYS A 146 -15.29 1.66 -13.25
CA LYS A 146 -16.19 2.36 -14.19
C LYS A 146 -16.44 1.57 -15.46
N LYS A 147 -15.42 0.83 -15.95
CA LYS A 147 -15.49 0.10 -17.23
C LYS A 147 -15.85 -1.38 -17.06
N GLY A 148 -15.76 -1.93 -15.85
CA GLY A 148 -16.05 -3.34 -15.56
C GLY A 148 -15.05 -4.30 -16.22
N ARG A 149 -13.77 -3.93 -16.30
CA ARG A 149 -12.72 -4.75 -16.93
C ARG A 149 -11.37 -4.61 -16.26
N TYR A 150 -10.53 -5.60 -16.45
CA TYR A 150 -9.13 -5.55 -16.03
C TYR A 150 -8.31 -4.63 -16.94
N GLU A 151 -7.33 -3.94 -16.34
CA GLU A 151 -6.32 -3.13 -17.02
C GLU A 151 -4.96 -3.44 -16.37
N VAL A 152 -3.94 -3.73 -17.19
CA VAL A 152 -2.59 -4.03 -16.72
C VAL A 152 -1.67 -2.84 -17.06
N PHE A 153 -0.90 -2.42 -16.08
CA PHE A 153 0.05 -1.31 -16.19
C PHE A 153 1.46 -1.85 -16.03
N SER A 154 2.29 -1.75 -17.08
CA SER A 154 3.74 -1.99 -16.95
C SER A 154 4.36 -1.01 -15.97
N LYS A 155 5.57 -1.28 -15.49
CA LYS A 155 6.32 -0.35 -14.61
C LYS A 155 6.33 1.07 -15.14
N SER A 156 6.61 1.26 -16.43
CA SER A 156 6.62 2.59 -17.09
C SER A 156 5.25 3.25 -17.10
N ALA A 157 4.18 2.48 -17.37
CA ALA A 157 2.81 2.98 -17.40
C ALA A 157 2.27 3.35 -16.01
N CYS A 158 2.86 2.82 -14.93
CA CYS A 158 2.53 3.21 -13.56
C CYS A 158 2.92 4.66 -13.24
N ASN A 159 3.82 5.25 -14.02
CA ASN A 159 4.28 6.63 -13.87
C ASN A 159 4.69 6.97 -12.42
N PHE A 160 5.52 6.10 -11.83
CA PHE A 160 6.00 6.27 -10.47
C PHE A 160 6.91 7.48 -10.31
N SER A 161 6.73 8.19 -9.22
CA SER A 161 7.62 9.25 -8.75
C SER A 161 7.63 9.28 -7.22
N TYR A 162 8.39 10.19 -6.61
CA TYR A 162 8.46 10.28 -5.16
C TYR A 162 7.06 10.44 -4.52
N ARG A 163 6.60 9.41 -3.82
CA ARG A 163 5.28 9.32 -3.16
C ARG A 163 4.12 9.62 -4.11
N ASP A 164 4.21 9.22 -5.38
CA ASP A 164 3.16 9.41 -6.39
C ASP A 164 3.15 8.30 -7.44
N SER A 165 1.99 8.11 -8.10
CA SER A 165 1.79 7.23 -9.23
C SER A 165 0.52 7.61 -10.00
N ILE A 166 0.29 6.95 -11.14
CA ILE A 166 -0.96 7.12 -11.90
C ILE A 166 -2.20 6.71 -11.10
N PHE A 167 -2.07 5.73 -10.21
CA PHE A 167 -3.19 5.19 -9.42
C PHE A 167 -3.74 6.22 -8.44
N LYS A 168 -2.91 7.11 -7.92
CA LYS A 168 -3.34 8.21 -7.05
C LYS A 168 -4.27 9.19 -7.77
N LYS A 169 -4.14 9.32 -9.11
CA LYS A 169 -4.92 10.22 -9.96
C LYS A 169 -6.13 9.55 -10.60
N LYS A 170 -6.22 8.21 -10.52
CA LYS A 170 -7.30 7.40 -11.11
C LYS A 170 -8.01 6.56 -10.04
N PRO A 171 -8.87 7.18 -9.20
CA PRO A 171 -9.51 6.50 -8.07
C PRO A 171 -10.48 5.39 -8.47
N ASN A 172 -10.80 5.25 -9.76
CA ASN A 172 -11.61 4.17 -10.30
C ASN A 172 -10.82 2.87 -10.57
N LEU A 173 -9.51 2.88 -10.43
CA LEU A 173 -8.67 1.70 -10.58
C LEU A 173 -8.48 1.01 -9.23
N LEU A 174 -9.13 -0.12 -9.04
CA LEU A 174 -8.91 -0.99 -7.90
C LEU A 174 -7.76 -1.93 -8.24
N VAL A 175 -6.62 -1.81 -7.55
CA VAL A 175 -5.48 -2.73 -7.74
C VAL A 175 -5.91 -4.13 -7.34
N THR A 176 -5.73 -5.12 -8.21
CA THR A 176 -6.08 -6.53 -7.95
C THR A 176 -4.88 -7.33 -7.50
N LYS A 177 -3.75 -7.14 -8.16
CA LYS A 177 -2.46 -7.77 -7.79
C LYS A 177 -1.28 -6.96 -8.32
N ILE A 178 -0.10 -7.26 -7.78
CA ILE A 178 1.18 -6.69 -8.21
C ILE A 178 2.14 -7.82 -8.51
N CYS A 179 2.85 -7.70 -9.63
CA CYS A 179 3.98 -8.55 -9.95
C CYS A 179 5.28 -7.80 -9.64
N LEU A 180 6.14 -8.45 -8.87
CA LEU A 180 7.45 -7.95 -8.46
C LEU A 180 8.54 -8.84 -9.08
N ASN A 181 9.53 -8.23 -9.71
CA ASN A 181 10.73 -8.89 -10.21
C ASN A 181 11.83 -8.75 -9.14
N LEU A 182 12.27 -9.86 -8.58
CA LEU A 182 13.18 -9.94 -7.43
C LEU A 182 14.48 -10.63 -7.82
N SER A 183 15.51 -10.48 -7.01
CA SER A 183 16.81 -11.10 -7.27
C SER A 183 16.92 -12.47 -6.59
N GLN A 184 17.51 -13.46 -7.26
CA GLN A 184 17.92 -14.74 -6.66
C GLN A 184 19.26 -14.63 -5.92
N LYS A 185 19.93 -13.48 -6.00
CA LYS A 185 21.18 -13.21 -5.29
C LYS A 185 21.00 -12.02 -4.38
N PHE A 186 21.25 -12.20 -3.09
CA PHE A 186 21.20 -11.10 -2.13
C PHE A 186 22.30 -10.07 -2.43
N LYS A 187 21.90 -8.79 -2.41
CA LYS A 187 22.80 -7.65 -2.47
C LYS A 187 22.36 -6.64 -1.42
N ALA A 188 23.18 -6.44 -0.39
CA ALA A 188 22.89 -5.51 0.67
C ALA A 188 22.69 -4.07 0.14
N ASN A 189 21.57 -3.43 0.51
CA ASN A 189 21.36 -2.00 0.26
C ASN A 189 21.56 -1.25 1.59
N THR A 190 22.76 -0.73 1.77
CA THR A 190 23.20 -0.03 3.00
C THR A 190 23.44 1.47 2.78
N TYR A 191 22.85 2.06 1.74
CA TYR A 191 23.00 3.49 1.43
C TYR A 191 22.42 4.41 2.49
N TYR A 192 21.41 3.95 3.21
CA TYR A 192 20.82 4.75 4.28
C TYR A 192 21.76 4.80 5.49
N GLU A 193 22.07 6.01 5.97
CA GLU A 193 23.11 6.29 6.98
C GLU A 193 22.96 5.47 8.27
N ALA A 194 21.74 5.28 8.74
CA ALA A 194 21.48 4.54 9.98
C ALA A 194 21.63 3.00 9.83
N LEU A 195 21.91 2.50 8.63
CA LEU A 195 22.11 1.07 8.41
C LEU A 195 23.57 0.67 8.64
N PRO A 196 23.84 -0.54 9.17
CA PRO A 196 25.19 -1.09 9.23
C PRO A 196 25.80 -1.15 7.83
N LYS A 197 27.08 -0.79 7.73
CA LYS A 197 27.83 -0.81 6.44
C LYS A 197 28.05 -2.22 5.90
N LYS A 198 28.07 -3.22 6.77
CA LYS A 198 28.20 -4.64 6.41
C LYS A 198 27.02 -5.41 6.96
N VAL A 199 26.43 -6.24 6.16
CA VAL A 199 25.31 -7.12 6.47
C VAL A 199 25.60 -8.48 5.86
N LEU A 200 25.43 -9.55 6.61
CA LEU A 200 25.82 -10.92 6.21
C LEU A 200 24.81 -11.49 5.20
N ASP A 201 23.51 -11.29 5.47
CA ASP A 201 22.45 -11.85 4.64
C ASP A 201 21.17 -10.97 4.68
N ALA A 202 20.18 -11.36 3.90
CA ALA A 202 18.93 -10.65 3.76
C ALA A 202 18.09 -10.64 5.03
N ARG A 203 18.15 -11.68 5.86
CA ARG A 203 17.40 -11.76 7.13
C ARG A 203 18.00 -10.83 8.16
N GLU A 204 19.32 -10.71 8.22
CA GLU A 204 20.00 -9.72 9.05
C GLU A 204 19.64 -8.30 8.59
N GLN A 205 19.63 -8.03 7.28
CA GLN A 205 19.21 -6.72 6.77
C GLN A 205 17.78 -6.39 7.20
N ARG A 206 16.84 -7.31 7.01
CA ARG A 206 15.46 -7.16 7.48
C ARG A 206 15.40 -6.88 9.00
N LYS A 207 16.14 -7.63 9.81
CA LYS A 207 16.21 -7.44 11.26
C LYS A 207 16.68 -6.03 11.62
N ASN A 208 17.73 -5.54 10.97
CA ASN A 208 18.24 -4.18 11.19
C ASN A 208 17.20 -3.11 10.85
N ILE A 209 16.51 -3.26 9.72
CA ILE A 209 15.40 -2.37 9.31
C ILE A 209 14.30 -2.35 10.37
N LEU A 210 13.84 -3.51 10.80
CA LEU A 210 12.76 -3.63 11.81
C LEU A 210 13.18 -2.99 13.14
N THR A 211 14.44 -3.16 13.56
CA THR A 211 15.00 -2.55 14.77
C THR A 211 14.98 -1.02 14.66
N ILE A 212 15.50 -0.45 13.57
CA ILE A 212 15.50 1.00 13.36
C ILE A 212 14.07 1.56 13.31
N ARG A 213 13.15 0.85 12.66
CA ARG A 213 11.74 1.26 12.60
C ARG A 213 11.08 1.28 13.97
N SER A 214 11.32 0.25 14.79
CA SER A 214 10.73 0.16 16.13
C SER A 214 11.20 1.28 17.07
N GLN A 215 12.39 1.82 16.84
CA GLN A 215 12.92 2.96 17.59
C GLN A 215 12.32 4.31 17.15
N LYS A 216 11.96 4.42 15.85
CA LYS A 216 11.48 5.68 15.27
C LYS A 216 9.96 5.83 15.23
N LEU A 217 9.24 4.71 15.12
CA LEU A 217 7.80 4.71 14.89
C LEU A 217 7.09 3.83 15.92
N PRO A 218 6.05 4.33 16.60
CA PRO A 218 5.26 3.52 17.52
C PRO A 218 4.51 2.43 16.73
N ASN A 219 4.33 1.28 17.36
CA ASN A 219 3.54 0.21 16.78
C ASN A 219 2.05 0.63 16.69
N HIS A 220 1.53 0.79 15.48
CA HIS A 220 0.15 1.24 15.22
C HIS A 220 -0.93 0.31 15.79
N LYS A 221 -0.60 -0.97 16.08
CA LYS A 221 -1.51 -1.91 16.75
C LYS A 221 -1.66 -1.59 18.24
N LYS A 222 -0.65 -0.93 18.86
CA LYS A 222 -0.64 -0.55 20.28
C LYS A 222 -1.02 0.92 20.48
N ILE A 223 -0.46 1.80 19.64
CA ILE A 223 -0.65 3.25 19.70
C ILE A 223 -1.19 3.70 18.34
N PRO A 224 -2.46 4.13 18.24
CA PRO A 224 -3.06 4.59 16.99
C PRO A 224 -2.21 5.65 16.29
N ASN A 225 -1.78 5.37 15.07
CA ASN A 225 -1.01 6.31 14.26
C ASN A 225 -1.12 5.94 12.76
N VAL A 226 -0.66 6.82 11.89
CA VAL A 226 -0.59 6.64 10.42
C VAL A 226 0.84 6.68 9.90
N GLY A 227 1.83 6.59 10.79
CA GLY A 227 3.25 6.67 10.41
C GLY A 227 3.62 8.01 9.78
N SER A 228 4.57 7.99 8.84
CA SER A 228 4.98 9.18 8.09
C SER A 228 3.92 9.50 7.03
N PHE A 229 2.97 10.38 7.40
CA PHE A 229 1.80 10.70 6.57
C PHE A 229 2.08 11.77 5.51
N PHE A 230 2.79 12.83 5.89
CA PHE A 230 3.03 13.96 5.00
C PHE A 230 4.17 13.68 4.03
N LYS A 231 3.99 14.12 2.78
CA LYS A 231 5.05 14.11 1.77
C LYS A 231 6.05 15.22 2.08
N ASN A 232 7.34 14.88 2.15
CA ASN A 232 8.39 15.88 2.34
C ASN A 232 8.45 16.81 1.11
N PRO A 233 8.42 18.15 1.29
CA PRO A 233 8.52 19.08 0.19
C PRO A 233 9.96 19.17 -0.32
N ILE A 234 10.13 19.35 -1.63
CA ILE A 234 11.39 19.81 -2.23
C ILE A 234 11.38 21.34 -2.13
N ILE A 235 12.39 21.91 -1.48
CA ILE A 235 12.50 23.34 -1.25
C ILE A 235 13.83 23.89 -1.77
N SER A 236 13.89 25.20 -2.06
CA SER A 236 15.14 25.88 -2.43
C SER A 236 16.12 25.97 -1.24
N GLU A 237 17.42 26.07 -1.52
CA GLU A 237 18.43 26.26 -0.48
C GLU A 237 18.18 27.50 0.39
N SER A 238 17.69 28.61 -0.21
CA SER A 238 17.36 29.82 0.52
C SER A 238 16.23 29.59 1.55
N LYS A 239 15.23 28.79 1.18
CA LYS A 239 14.15 28.39 2.10
C LYS A 239 14.66 27.43 3.17
N LEU A 240 15.56 26.50 2.82
CA LEU A 240 16.20 25.59 3.77
C LEU A 240 16.99 26.37 4.84
N LYS A 241 17.84 27.32 4.44
CA LYS A 241 18.61 28.18 5.36
C LYS A 241 17.69 28.93 6.35
N LYS A 242 16.57 29.50 5.86
CA LYS A 242 15.57 30.16 6.72
C LYS A 242 14.93 29.20 7.72
N LEU A 243 14.61 27.97 7.29
CA LEU A 243 14.01 26.97 8.18
C LEU A 243 15.01 26.49 9.25
N ILE A 244 16.26 26.22 8.89
CA ILE A 244 17.30 25.80 9.85
C ILE A 244 17.56 26.92 10.89
N SER A 245 17.55 28.20 10.51
CA SER A 245 17.72 29.30 11.47
C SER A 245 16.49 29.50 12.37
N ALA A 246 15.29 29.17 11.90
CA ALA A 246 14.06 29.30 12.67
C ALA A 246 13.75 28.08 13.56
N PHE A 247 14.26 26.92 13.20
CA PHE A 247 14.05 25.64 13.87
C PHE A 247 15.39 24.87 13.94
N PRO A 248 16.31 25.29 14.82
CA PRO A 248 17.65 24.70 14.96
C PRO A 248 17.63 23.24 15.47
#